data_13b3628461d191a82369db03aad371ff
#
_entry.id   13b3628461d191a82369db03aad371ff
#
_cell.length_a   1.000
_cell.length_b   1.000
_cell.length_c   1.000
_cell.angle_alpha   90.00
_cell.angle_beta   90.00
_cell.angle_gamma   90.00
#
_symmetry.space_group_name_H-M   'P 1'
#
loop_
_entity.id
_entity.type
_entity.pdbx_description
1 polymer ?
#
loop_
_entity_poly.entity_id
_entity_poly.type
_entity_poly.pdbx_seq_one_letter_code
_entity_poly.pdbx_strand_id
1 'polypeptide(L)' 'KRILADSEVSGLSKSELRLARNEIFARHGRMFDDQELQDYFNSKSWYRGTIRPEDFSESMLSETEKANIETIKKYE' A
#
# COMPACT_ATOMS: atom_id res chain seq x y z
N LYS A 1 -0.51 -8.93 -11.22
CA LYS A 1 -0.63 -7.48 -10.99
C LYS A 1 0.16 -6.74 -12.05
N ARG A 2 -0.32 -5.60 -12.46
CA ARG A 2 0.30 -4.84 -13.54
C ARG A 2 1.11 -3.67 -13.00
N ILE A 3 2.06 -3.23 -13.81
CA ILE A 3 2.84 -2.03 -13.53
C ILE A 3 1.94 -0.82 -13.72
N LEU A 4 1.96 0.09 -12.75
CA LEU A 4 1.22 1.35 -12.85
C LEU A 4 1.96 2.34 -13.73
N ALA A 5 1.23 3.01 -14.62
CA ALA A 5 1.81 4.09 -15.41
C ALA A 5 1.77 5.38 -14.58
N ASP A 6 2.74 6.27 -14.81
CA ASP A 6 2.80 7.54 -14.12
C ASP A 6 1.49 8.33 -14.30
N SER A 7 0.89 8.26 -15.48
CA SER A 7 -0.35 8.97 -15.77
C SER A 7 -1.52 8.50 -14.92
N GLU A 8 -1.46 7.28 -14.40
CA GLU A 8 -2.53 6.73 -13.57
C GLU A 8 -2.50 7.30 -12.16
N VAL A 9 -1.35 7.72 -11.69
CA VAL A 9 -1.19 8.18 -10.30
C VAL A 9 -0.95 9.69 -10.18
N SER A 10 -0.51 10.35 -11.25
CA SER A 10 -0.17 11.77 -11.19
C SER A 10 -1.37 12.67 -10.89
N GLY A 11 -2.59 12.20 -11.15
CA GLY A 11 -3.80 12.97 -10.87
C GLY A 11 -4.41 12.73 -9.50
N LEU A 12 -3.80 11.85 -8.70
CA LEU A 12 -4.34 11.52 -7.38
C LEU A 12 -3.90 12.54 -6.33
N SER A 13 -4.74 12.73 -5.32
CA SER A 13 -4.36 13.57 -4.19
C SER A 13 -3.29 12.86 -3.36
N LYS A 14 -2.61 13.60 -2.49
CA LYS A 14 -1.60 13.01 -1.62
C LYS A 14 -2.21 11.96 -0.69
N SER A 15 -3.43 12.19 -0.21
CA SER A 15 -4.14 11.21 0.61
C SER A 15 -4.43 9.93 -0.17
N GLU A 16 -4.86 10.08 -1.42
CA GLU A 16 -5.14 8.92 -2.28
C GLU A 16 -3.87 8.15 -2.59
N LEU A 17 -2.76 8.85 -2.82
CA LEU A 17 -1.48 8.22 -3.08
C LEU A 17 -1.01 7.43 -1.86
N ARG A 18 -1.15 8.01 -0.67
CA ARG A 18 -0.79 7.34 0.57
C ARG A 18 -1.59 6.06 0.77
N LEU A 19 -2.89 6.12 0.53
CA LEU A 19 -3.75 4.95 0.64
C LEU A 19 -3.38 3.88 -0.40
N ALA A 20 -3.10 4.30 -1.63
CA ALA A 20 -2.73 3.37 -2.69
C ALA A 20 -1.44 2.64 -2.37
N ARG A 21 -0.44 3.36 -1.87
CA ARG A 21 0.84 2.76 -1.49
C ARG A 21 0.68 1.77 -0.34
N ASN A 22 -0.06 2.16 0.68
CA ASN A 22 -0.27 1.31 1.83
C ASN A 22 -1.18 0.12 1.55
N GLU A 23 -2.06 0.24 0.55
CA GLU A 23 -2.89 -0.90 0.16
C GLU A 23 -2.03 -2.06 -0.32
N ILE A 24 -0.90 -1.79 -0.97
CA ILE A 24 0.01 -2.86 -1.43
C ILE A 24 0.47 -3.68 -0.23
N PHE A 25 0.83 -3.00 0.86
CA PHE A 25 1.23 -3.69 2.10
C PHE A 25 0.04 -4.41 2.73
N ALA A 26 -1.13 -3.76 2.76
CA ALA A 26 -2.33 -4.32 3.38
C ALA A 26 -2.78 -5.60 2.67
N ARG A 27 -2.59 -5.69 1.36
CA ARG A 27 -2.93 -6.90 0.59
C ARG A 27 -2.13 -8.11 1.03
N HIS A 28 -0.96 -7.88 1.63
CA HIS A 28 -0.12 -8.94 2.19
C HIS A 28 -0.46 -9.23 3.65
N GLY A 29 -1.40 -8.49 4.23
CA GLY A 29 -1.80 -8.70 5.62
C GLY A 29 -1.03 -7.87 6.62
N ARG A 30 -0.28 -6.85 6.19
CA ARG A 30 0.45 -5.97 7.11
C ARG A 30 -0.53 -5.14 7.93
N MET A 31 -0.27 -5.07 9.22
CA MET A 31 -1.00 -4.17 10.11
C MET A 31 -0.29 -2.82 10.14
N PHE A 32 -0.92 -1.82 10.72
CA PHE A 32 -0.41 -0.45 10.70
C PHE A 32 -0.40 0.16 12.09
N ASP A 33 0.69 0.87 12.42
CA ASP A 33 0.77 1.62 13.67
C ASP A 33 -0.11 2.87 13.62
N ASP A 34 -0.25 3.45 12.42
CA ASP A 34 -1.12 4.61 12.24
C ASP A 34 -2.58 4.16 12.33
N GLN A 35 -3.29 4.71 13.33
CA GLN A 35 -4.67 4.29 13.60
C GLN A 35 -5.60 4.58 12.44
N GLU A 36 -5.41 5.69 11.75
CA GLU A 36 -6.26 6.07 10.62
C GLU A 36 -6.14 5.04 9.49
N LEU A 37 -4.91 4.63 9.18
CA LEU A 37 -4.69 3.60 8.17
C LEU A 37 -5.26 2.26 8.60
N GLN A 38 -5.05 1.89 9.87
CA GLN A 38 -5.56 0.63 10.38
C GLN A 38 -7.08 0.58 10.31
N ASP A 39 -7.74 1.67 10.70
CA ASP A 39 -9.21 1.75 10.65
C ASP A 39 -9.71 1.68 9.21
N TYR A 40 -9.02 2.37 8.30
CA TYR A 40 -9.40 2.36 6.89
C TYR A 40 -9.38 0.94 6.33
N PHE A 41 -8.27 0.22 6.55
CA PHE A 41 -8.15 -1.13 6.00
C PHE A 41 -9.04 -2.14 6.72
N ASN A 42 -9.27 -1.95 8.03
CA ASN A 42 -10.20 -2.80 8.77
C ASN A 42 -11.62 -2.78 8.18
N SER A 43 -11.98 -1.69 7.50
CA SER A 43 -13.30 -1.58 6.88
C SER A 43 -13.42 -2.35 5.57
N LYS A 44 -12.30 -2.89 5.06
CA LYS A 44 -12.30 -3.58 3.77
C LYS A 44 -12.55 -5.08 3.98
N SER A 45 -13.45 -5.63 3.18
CA SER A 45 -13.83 -7.04 3.30
C SER A 45 -12.67 -8.00 2.98
N TRP A 46 -11.73 -7.56 2.14
CA TRP A 46 -10.59 -8.39 1.72
C TRP A 46 -9.42 -8.35 2.70
N TYR A 47 -9.41 -7.40 3.65
CA TYR A 47 -8.25 -7.20 4.53
C TYR A 47 -8.24 -8.17 5.71
N ARG A 48 -7.06 -8.75 5.97
CA ARG A 48 -6.84 -9.54 7.17
C ARG A 48 -5.48 -9.17 7.74
N GLY A 49 -5.48 -8.42 8.85
CA GLY A 49 -4.25 -7.97 9.49
C GLY A 49 -3.64 -9.08 10.31
N THR A 50 -2.63 -9.73 9.75
CA THR A 50 -1.98 -10.88 10.40
C THR A 50 -0.49 -10.67 10.63
N ILE A 51 0.12 -9.64 10.01
CA ILE A 51 1.56 -9.40 10.13
C ILE A 51 1.76 -8.04 10.78
N ARG A 52 2.43 -8.04 11.94
CA ARG A 52 2.75 -6.79 12.62
C ARG A 52 3.70 -5.95 11.76
N PRO A 53 3.64 -4.60 11.88
CA PRO A 53 4.51 -3.75 11.06
C PRO A 53 5.99 -4.10 11.20
N GLU A 54 6.44 -4.43 12.41
CA GLU A 54 7.84 -4.75 12.65
C GLU A 54 8.26 -6.10 12.09
N ASP A 55 7.28 -6.97 11.77
CA ASP A 55 7.56 -8.29 11.21
C ASP A 55 7.45 -8.32 9.69
N PHE A 56 6.96 -7.23 9.09
CA PHE A 56 6.80 -7.17 7.65
C PHE A 56 8.14 -6.88 6.97
N SER A 57 8.43 -7.63 5.91
CA SER A 57 9.67 -7.46 5.15
C SER A 57 9.35 -7.15 3.69
N GLU A 58 10.12 -6.25 3.08
CA GLU A 58 9.94 -5.94 1.65
C GLU A 58 10.22 -7.15 0.75
N SER A 59 10.90 -8.15 1.27
CA SER A 59 11.12 -9.39 0.52
C SER A 59 9.80 -10.13 0.25
N MET A 60 8.74 -9.77 0.95
CA MET A 60 7.41 -10.34 0.72
C MET A 60 6.73 -9.75 -0.52
N LEU A 61 7.24 -8.63 -1.02
CA LEU A 61 6.67 -7.94 -2.17
C LEU A 61 7.24 -8.47 -3.47
N SER A 62 6.40 -8.50 -4.52
CA SER A 62 6.87 -8.84 -5.87
C SER A 62 7.64 -7.66 -6.45
N GLU A 63 8.38 -7.90 -7.53
CA GLU A 63 9.10 -6.83 -8.24
C GLU A 63 8.12 -5.80 -8.80
N THR A 64 6.97 -6.24 -9.28
CA THR A 64 5.92 -5.35 -9.75
C THR A 64 5.42 -4.45 -8.64
N GLU A 65 5.19 -5.03 -7.45
CA GLU A 65 4.73 -4.26 -6.31
C GLU A 65 5.75 -3.22 -5.86
N LYS A 66 7.03 -3.60 -5.83
CA LYS A 66 8.10 -2.66 -5.48
C LYS A 66 8.16 -1.50 -6.48
N ALA A 67 8.04 -1.81 -7.77
CA ALA A 67 8.05 -0.79 -8.81
C ALA A 67 6.88 0.17 -8.65
N ASN A 68 5.69 -0.37 -8.34
CA ASN A 68 4.49 0.45 -8.16
C ASN A 68 4.61 1.37 -6.94
N ILE A 69 5.21 0.87 -5.87
CA ILE A 69 5.46 1.69 -4.69
C ILE A 69 6.35 2.89 -5.06
N GLU A 70 7.42 2.66 -5.83
CA GLU A 70 8.31 3.74 -6.23
C GLU A 70 7.60 4.75 -7.13
N THR A 71 6.74 4.27 -8.03
CA THR A 71 5.96 5.15 -8.89
C THR A 71 5.05 6.04 -8.06
N ILE A 72 4.34 5.46 -7.10
CA ILE A 72 3.43 6.21 -6.23
C ILE A 72 4.20 7.23 -5.40
N LYS A 73 5.35 6.84 -4.84
CA LYS A 73 6.16 7.72 -4.00
C LYS A 73 6.65 8.96 -4.73
N LYS A 74 6.85 8.87 -6.04
CA LYS A 74 7.27 10.04 -6.82
C LYS A 74 6.27 11.19 -6.74
N TYR A 75 5.01 10.88 -6.53
CA TYR A 75 3.94 11.88 -6.53
C TYR A 75 3.40 12.19 -5.13
N GLU A 76 3.84 11.49 -4.10
CA GLU A 76 3.43 11.73 -2.71
C GLU A 76 3.98 13.02 -2.07
#